data_aa66f1d82e682ae381c6320247413797
#
_entry.id   aa66f1d82e682ae381c6320247413797
#
_cell.length_a   1.000
_cell.length_b   1.000
_cell.length_c   1.000
_cell.angle_alpha   90.00
_cell.angle_beta   90.00
_cell.angle_gamma   90.00
#
_symmetry.space_group_name_H-M   'P 1'
#
loop_
_entity.id
_entity.type
_entity.pdbx_description
1 polymer ?
#
loop_
_entity_poly.entity_id
_entity_poly.type
_entity_poly.pdbx_seq_one_letter_code
_entity_poly.pdbx_strand_id
1 'polypeptide(L)'
;VCFPMQIQEKKKKEARERARELLKTVGLSEKEKAYPAQLSGGQRQRVAIARALASDPKILLCDEATSALDPQTTASILSLLKEINEKLGITIGIITHQMSVIREICSHVAIIEHGVLVEDGLVEDIFSHPKSKAAKELILRDQPGNNNAPLANAVQERMQGDKKIRIVFSENSAFEPVIANMILQFKTPVNILRADTKNVGGVAKGEMILELPEDRHLQVDIEEYLKEKT
;
A
#
# COMPACT_ATOMS: atom_id res chain seq x y z
N VAL A 1 -18.26 -11.95 19.18
CA VAL A 1 -18.93 -11.93 17.87
C VAL A 1 -20.45 -11.79 18.02
N CYS A 2 -21.13 -12.49 18.95
CA CYS A 2 -22.61 -12.40 19.13
C CYS A 2 -23.11 -11.03 19.60
N PHE A 3 -22.29 -10.22 20.26
CA PHE A 3 -22.72 -8.99 20.94
C PHE A 3 -23.45 -7.98 20.03
N PRO A 4 -22.98 -7.65 18.80
CA PRO A 4 -23.71 -6.73 17.92
C PRO A 4 -25.12 -7.22 17.57
N MET A 5 -25.27 -8.53 17.35
CA MET A 5 -26.55 -9.16 17.03
C MET A 5 -27.53 -9.16 18.22
N GLN A 6 -27.01 -9.21 19.46
CA GLN A 6 -27.82 -9.09 20.68
C GLN A 6 -28.38 -7.67 20.83
N ILE A 7 -27.60 -6.64 20.46
CA ILE A 7 -28.08 -5.25 20.44
C ILE A 7 -29.20 -5.09 19.39
N GLN A 8 -29.13 -5.83 18.26
CA GLN A 8 -30.17 -5.88 17.23
C GLN A 8 -31.36 -6.77 17.61
N GLU A 9 -31.44 -7.23 18.85
CA GLU A 9 -32.54 -8.07 19.40
C GLU A 9 -32.71 -9.42 18.66
N LYS A 10 -31.69 -9.89 17.92
CA LYS A 10 -31.74 -11.23 17.29
C LYS A 10 -31.82 -12.33 18.35
N LYS A 11 -32.56 -13.40 18.05
CA LYS A 11 -32.70 -14.54 18.95
C LYS A 11 -31.34 -15.17 19.25
N LYS A 12 -31.11 -15.57 20.50
CA LYS A 12 -29.81 -16.12 20.97
C LYS A 12 -29.30 -17.30 20.13
N LYS A 13 -30.21 -18.16 19.63
CA LYS A 13 -29.85 -19.28 18.77
C LYS A 13 -29.33 -18.81 17.43
N GLU A 14 -30.04 -17.91 16.77
CA GLU A 14 -29.70 -17.31 15.49
C GLU A 14 -28.36 -16.54 15.57
N ALA A 15 -28.18 -15.72 16.62
CA ALA A 15 -26.93 -15.00 16.85
C ALA A 15 -25.71 -15.94 17.00
N ARG A 16 -25.91 -17.11 17.65
CA ARG A 16 -24.83 -18.11 17.78
C ARG A 16 -24.52 -18.83 16.47
N GLU A 17 -25.53 -19.19 15.70
CA GLU A 17 -25.35 -19.81 14.38
C GLU A 17 -24.60 -18.86 13.45
N ARG A 18 -25.04 -17.61 13.37
CA ARG A 18 -24.36 -16.59 12.56
C ARG A 18 -22.93 -16.31 13.04
N ALA A 19 -22.69 -16.28 14.34
CA ALA A 19 -21.34 -16.13 14.88
C ALA A 19 -20.40 -17.26 14.49
N ARG A 20 -20.87 -18.51 14.43
CA ARG A 20 -20.07 -19.67 13.93
C ARG A 20 -19.73 -19.55 12.46
N GLU A 21 -20.69 -19.13 11.63
CA GLU A 21 -20.44 -18.86 10.22
C GLU A 21 -19.35 -17.81 10.04
N LEU A 22 -19.45 -16.69 10.78
CA LEU A 22 -18.47 -15.62 10.70
C LEU A 22 -17.10 -16.03 11.22
N LEU A 23 -17.03 -16.85 12.29
CA LEU A 23 -15.77 -17.43 12.75
C LEU A 23 -15.14 -18.36 11.69
N LYS A 24 -15.97 -19.11 10.97
CA LYS A 24 -15.51 -19.93 9.84
C LYS A 24 -14.98 -19.05 8.71
N THR A 25 -15.69 -17.98 8.36
CA THR A 25 -15.26 -17.01 7.32
C THR A 25 -13.88 -16.42 7.62
N VAL A 26 -13.60 -16.12 8.89
CA VAL A 26 -12.29 -15.56 9.29
C VAL A 26 -11.25 -16.64 9.67
N GLY A 27 -11.54 -17.94 9.44
CA GLY A 27 -10.62 -19.06 9.68
C GLY A 27 -10.36 -19.37 11.15
N LEU A 28 -11.36 -19.16 12.03
CA LEU A 28 -11.25 -19.36 13.48
C LEU A 28 -12.33 -20.29 14.06
N SER A 29 -12.79 -21.28 13.30
CA SER A 29 -13.85 -22.21 13.73
C SER A 29 -13.52 -22.92 15.06
N GLU A 30 -12.26 -23.32 15.25
CA GLU A 30 -11.78 -24.03 16.43
C GLU A 30 -11.65 -23.13 17.67
N LYS A 31 -11.74 -21.82 17.50
CA LYS A 31 -11.60 -20.83 18.58
C LYS A 31 -12.93 -20.33 19.16
N GLU A 32 -14.07 -20.99 18.83
CA GLU A 32 -15.41 -20.59 19.29
C GLU A 32 -15.50 -20.38 20.82
N LYS A 33 -14.78 -21.20 21.59
CA LYS A 33 -14.79 -21.16 23.06
C LYS A 33 -13.58 -20.44 23.67
N ALA A 34 -12.68 -19.90 22.86
CA ALA A 34 -11.48 -19.23 23.35
C ALA A 34 -11.80 -17.84 23.90
N TYR A 35 -11.11 -17.46 24.98
CA TYR A 35 -11.14 -16.10 25.52
C TYR A 35 -10.14 -15.21 24.78
N PRO A 36 -10.37 -13.86 24.74
CA PRO A 36 -9.46 -12.93 24.06
C PRO A 36 -8.00 -13.04 24.47
N ALA A 37 -7.72 -13.33 25.72
CA ALA A 37 -6.35 -13.52 26.24
C ALA A 37 -5.64 -14.75 25.68
N GLN A 38 -6.38 -15.71 25.11
CA GLN A 38 -5.85 -16.93 24.51
C GLN A 38 -5.61 -16.81 23.02
N LEU A 39 -5.86 -15.63 22.44
CA LEU A 39 -5.74 -15.36 21.01
C LEU A 39 -4.48 -14.54 20.73
N SER A 40 -3.79 -14.88 19.63
CA SER A 40 -2.71 -14.03 19.10
C SER A 40 -3.24 -12.67 18.61
N GLY A 41 -2.35 -11.72 18.33
CA GLY A 41 -2.71 -10.40 17.76
C GLY A 41 -3.55 -10.53 16.49
N GLY A 42 -3.08 -11.31 15.53
CA GLY A 42 -3.79 -11.56 14.27
C GLY A 42 -5.13 -12.29 14.47
N GLN A 43 -5.21 -13.23 15.40
CA GLN A 43 -6.47 -13.91 15.75
C GLN A 43 -7.47 -12.92 16.36
N ARG A 44 -7.02 -12.03 17.26
CA ARG A 44 -7.87 -10.97 17.81
C ARG A 44 -8.40 -10.04 16.71
N GLN A 45 -7.55 -9.68 15.74
CA GLN A 45 -7.96 -8.87 14.59
C GLN A 45 -9.01 -9.58 13.72
N ARG A 46 -8.84 -10.87 13.44
CA ARG A 46 -9.83 -11.68 12.72
C ARG A 46 -11.17 -11.74 13.47
N VAL A 47 -11.16 -11.86 14.80
CA VAL A 47 -12.37 -11.79 15.62
C VAL A 47 -13.01 -10.42 15.56
N ALA A 48 -12.23 -9.33 15.53
CA ALA A 48 -12.75 -7.97 15.38
C ALA A 48 -13.47 -7.79 14.02
N ILE A 49 -12.88 -8.30 12.94
CA ILE A 49 -13.50 -8.32 11.61
C ILE A 49 -14.81 -9.14 11.65
N ALA A 50 -14.80 -10.36 12.19
CA ALA A 50 -16.03 -11.18 12.33
C ALA A 50 -17.11 -10.46 13.16
N ARG A 51 -16.73 -9.74 14.19
CA ARG A 51 -17.66 -8.95 15.02
C ARG A 51 -18.27 -7.79 14.23
N ALA A 52 -17.48 -7.08 13.42
CA ALA A 52 -17.98 -6.00 12.59
C ALA A 52 -18.96 -6.52 11.52
N LEU A 53 -18.65 -7.66 10.91
CA LEU A 53 -19.51 -8.33 9.92
C LEU A 53 -20.82 -8.84 10.50
N ALA A 54 -20.91 -9.03 11.82
CA ALA A 54 -22.12 -9.56 12.48
C ALA A 54 -23.35 -8.66 12.33
N SER A 55 -23.15 -7.37 12.03
CA SER A 55 -24.23 -6.39 11.78
C SER A 55 -24.68 -6.35 10.31
N ASP A 56 -24.15 -7.23 9.46
CA ASP A 56 -24.38 -7.24 8.01
C ASP A 56 -24.15 -5.86 7.35
N PRO A 57 -22.96 -5.24 7.55
CA PRO A 57 -22.69 -3.88 7.08
C PRO A 57 -22.54 -3.82 5.56
N LYS A 58 -22.92 -2.68 4.96
CA LYS A 58 -22.59 -2.36 3.58
C LYS A 58 -21.16 -1.80 3.43
N ILE A 59 -20.65 -1.19 4.49
CA ILE A 59 -19.31 -0.58 4.55
C ILE A 59 -18.62 -1.08 5.81
N LEU A 60 -17.41 -1.61 5.66
CA LEU A 60 -16.52 -1.98 6.76
C LEU A 60 -15.38 -0.97 6.86
N LEU A 61 -15.25 -0.31 8.02
CA LEU A 61 -14.15 0.61 8.28
C LEU A 61 -13.07 -0.08 9.12
N CYS A 62 -11.84 -0.03 8.65
CA CYS A 62 -10.67 -0.60 9.28
C CYS A 62 -9.68 0.52 9.62
N ASP A 63 -9.57 0.86 10.89
CA ASP A 63 -8.63 1.86 11.38
C ASP A 63 -7.36 1.15 11.87
N GLU A 64 -6.23 1.43 11.21
CA GLU A 64 -4.90 0.85 11.49
C GLU A 64 -4.91 -0.67 11.75
N ALA A 65 -5.71 -1.41 10.98
CA ALA A 65 -5.99 -2.83 11.19
C ALA A 65 -4.74 -3.74 11.22
N THR A 66 -3.59 -3.25 10.75
CA THR A 66 -2.34 -4.00 10.59
C THR A 66 -1.14 -3.38 11.30
N SER A 67 -1.28 -2.22 11.95
CA SER A 67 -0.16 -1.42 12.47
C SER A 67 0.67 -2.13 13.56
N ALA A 68 0.06 -3.04 14.32
CA ALA A 68 0.70 -3.77 15.43
C ALA A 68 0.97 -5.26 15.11
N LEU A 69 0.96 -5.63 13.82
CA LEU A 69 1.13 -7.01 13.37
C LEU A 69 2.46 -7.19 12.64
N ASP A 70 3.00 -8.40 12.70
CA ASP A 70 4.15 -8.78 11.89
C ASP A 70 3.77 -8.84 10.39
N PRO A 71 4.74 -8.76 9.46
CA PRO A 71 4.47 -8.72 8.02
C PRO A 71 3.66 -9.90 7.49
N GLN A 72 3.91 -11.11 8.00
CA GLN A 72 3.21 -12.31 7.56
C GLN A 72 1.74 -12.30 8.01
N THR A 73 1.50 -11.90 9.25
CA THR A 73 0.14 -11.73 9.78
C THR A 73 -0.59 -10.61 9.05
N THR A 74 0.10 -9.51 8.75
CA THR A 74 -0.45 -8.39 7.93
C THR A 74 -0.95 -8.90 6.58
N ALA A 75 -0.10 -9.57 5.79
CA ALA A 75 -0.49 -10.13 4.50
C ALA A 75 -1.70 -11.07 4.62
N SER A 76 -1.74 -11.88 5.68
CA SER A 76 -2.87 -12.78 5.95
C SER A 76 -4.19 -12.05 6.27
N ILE A 77 -4.15 -10.89 6.95
CA ILE A 77 -5.32 -10.05 7.20
C ILE A 77 -5.77 -9.33 5.93
N LEU A 78 -4.84 -8.82 5.13
CA LEU A 78 -5.15 -8.15 3.86
C LEU A 78 -5.81 -9.11 2.87
N SER A 79 -5.28 -10.34 2.74
CA SER A 79 -5.89 -11.38 1.93
C SER A 79 -7.32 -11.71 2.40
N LEU A 80 -7.54 -11.81 3.71
CA LEU A 80 -8.87 -12.02 4.27
C LEU A 80 -9.83 -10.87 3.94
N LEU A 81 -9.40 -9.61 4.05
CA LEU A 81 -10.23 -8.45 3.72
C LEU A 81 -10.60 -8.46 2.23
N LYS A 82 -9.67 -8.80 1.35
CA LYS A 82 -9.92 -8.95 -0.08
C LYS A 82 -10.97 -10.02 -0.37
N GLU A 83 -10.83 -11.21 0.23
CA GLU A 83 -11.82 -12.28 0.10
C GLU A 83 -13.22 -11.85 0.59
N ILE A 84 -13.30 -11.11 1.70
CA ILE A 84 -14.55 -10.60 2.25
C ILE A 84 -15.19 -9.60 1.28
N ASN A 85 -14.41 -8.66 0.74
CA ASN A 85 -14.88 -7.71 -0.27
C ASN A 85 -15.46 -8.43 -1.49
N GLU A 86 -14.72 -9.39 -2.06
CA GLU A 86 -15.12 -10.16 -3.25
C GLU A 86 -16.36 -11.04 -2.99
N LYS A 87 -16.41 -11.74 -1.85
CA LYS A 87 -17.49 -12.68 -1.54
C LYS A 87 -18.78 -12.02 -1.07
N LEU A 88 -18.67 -10.94 -0.30
CA LEU A 88 -19.84 -10.26 0.28
C LEU A 88 -20.25 -8.99 -0.47
N GLY A 89 -19.45 -8.50 -1.40
CA GLY A 89 -19.73 -7.29 -2.18
C GLY A 89 -19.81 -6.01 -1.32
N ILE A 90 -19.16 -6.00 -0.14
CA ILE A 90 -19.16 -4.84 0.76
C ILE A 90 -18.01 -3.89 0.43
N THR A 91 -18.20 -2.61 0.64
CA THR A 91 -17.12 -1.63 0.54
C THR A 91 -16.23 -1.71 1.78
N ILE A 92 -14.90 -1.71 1.60
CA ILE A 92 -13.96 -1.69 2.72
C ILE A 92 -13.15 -0.39 2.65
N GLY A 93 -13.26 0.43 3.69
CA GLY A 93 -12.41 1.60 3.90
C GLY A 93 -11.29 1.27 4.88
N ILE A 94 -10.05 1.51 4.47
CA ILE A 94 -8.86 1.25 5.29
C ILE A 94 -8.18 2.58 5.60
N ILE A 95 -8.01 2.87 6.89
CA ILE A 95 -7.21 4.00 7.35
C ILE A 95 -5.85 3.46 7.72
N THR A 96 -4.81 3.94 7.06
CA THR A 96 -3.43 3.52 7.27
C THR A 96 -2.43 4.57 6.81
N HIS A 97 -1.26 4.58 7.42
CA HIS A 97 -0.10 5.33 6.96
C HIS A 97 0.88 4.44 6.17
N GLN A 98 0.58 3.16 5.98
CA GLN A 98 1.43 2.19 5.26
C GLN A 98 1.04 2.16 3.78
N MET A 99 1.84 2.78 2.92
CA MET A 99 1.59 2.84 1.48
C MET A 99 1.62 1.46 0.81
N SER A 100 2.41 0.52 1.37
CA SER A 100 2.43 -0.88 0.94
C SER A 100 1.05 -1.55 1.03
N VAL A 101 0.30 -1.30 2.12
CA VAL A 101 -1.07 -1.79 2.29
C VAL A 101 -2.01 -1.24 1.21
N ILE A 102 -1.90 0.07 0.93
CA ILE A 102 -2.72 0.72 -0.10
C ILE A 102 -2.45 0.10 -1.47
N ARG A 103 -1.18 -0.08 -1.85
CA ARG A 103 -0.79 -0.68 -3.14
C ARG A 103 -1.27 -2.13 -3.30
N GLU A 104 -1.34 -2.87 -2.19
CA GLU A 104 -1.63 -4.31 -2.23
C GLU A 104 -3.11 -4.61 -2.46
N ILE A 105 -4.02 -3.86 -1.82
CA ILE A 105 -5.44 -4.22 -1.83
C ILE A 105 -6.42 -3.10 -2.18
N CYS A 106 -5.99 -1.83 -2.22
CA CYS A 106 -6.89 -0.72 -2.51
C CYS A 106 -6.94 -0.40 -4.01
N SER A 107 -8.12 -0.03 -4.50
CA SER A 107 -8.32 0.52 -5.85
C SER A 107 -8.33 2.04 -5.87
N HIS A 108 -8.79 2.66 -4.78
CA HIS A 108 -8.87 4.12 -4.60
C HIS A 108 -8.15 4.52 -3.32
N VAL A 109 -7.60 5.73 -3.30
CA VAL A 109 -6.97 6.33 -2.13
C VAL A 109 -7.42 7.78 -1.98
N ALA A 110 -7.64 8.17 -0.73
CA ALA A 110 -7.91 9.54 -0.31
C ALA A 110 -6.84 9.96 0.70
N ILE A 111 -6.10 11.03 0.42
CA ILE A 111 -5.03 11.53 1.29
C ILE A 111 -5.57 12.70 2.10
N ILE A 112 -5.49 12.56 3.41
CA ILE A 112 -5.97 13.56 4.37
C ILE A 112 -4.77 14.15 5.11
N GLU A 113 -4.68 15.48 5.11
CA GLU A 113 -3.67 16.24 5.85
C GLU A 113 -4.36 17.28 6.73
N HIS A 114 -4.07 17.28 8.03
CA HIS A 114 -4.69 18.19 9.01
C HIS A 114 -6.24 18.22 8.98
N GLY A 115 -6.85 17.04 8.72
CA GLY A 115 -8.31 16.90 8.66
C GLY A 115 -8.95 17.37 7.34
N VAL A 116 -8.14 17.75 6.35
CA VAL A 116 -8.59 18.17 5.02
C VAL A 116 -8.20 17.12 3.98
N LEU A 117 -9.12 16.80 3.08
CA LEU A 117 -8.83 15.98 1.91
C LEU A 117 -7.99 16.78 0.93
N VAL A 118 -6.73 16.35 0.70
CA VAL A 118 -5.78 17.07 -0.16
C VAL A 118 -5.61 16.43 -1.53
N GLU A 119 -5.87 15.13 -1.63
CA GLU A 119 -5.83 14.42 -2.90
C GLU A 119 -6.64 13.13 -2.82
N ASP A 120 -7.33 12.77 -3.92
CA ASP A 120 -8.05 11.50 -4.06
C ASP A 120 -8.04 11.00 -5.50
N GLY A 121 -8.15 9.70 -5.69
CA GLY A 121 -8.17 9.08 -7.01
C GLY A 121 -7.82 7.60 -7.00
N LEU A 122 -7.59 7.07 -8.19
CA LEU A 122 -7.10 5.70 -8.35
C LEU A 122 -5.70 5.57 -7.75
N VAL A 123 -5.44 4.45 -7.10
CA VAL A 123 -4.13 4.17 -6.50
C VAL A 123 -3.01 4.28 -7.54
N GLU A 124 -3.21 3.76 -8.75
CA GLU A 124 -2.23 3.82 -9.84
C GLU A 124 -1.87 5.25 -10.22
N ASP A 125 -2.87 6.14 -10.34
CA ASP A 125 -2.67 7.53 -10.72
C ASP A 125 -1.93 8.32 -9.64
N ILE A 126 -2.37 8.18 -8.39
CA ILE A 126 -1.77 8.90 -7.26
C ILE A 126 -0.31 8.45 -7.03
N PHE A 127 -0.02 7.15 -7.17
CA PHE A 127 1.34 6.65 -6.99
C PHE A 127 2.27 6.97 -8.15
N SER A 128 1.74 7.06 -9.37
CA SER A 128 2.54 7.44 -10.55
C SER A 128 2.75 8.95 -10.65
N HIS A 129 1.69 9.73 -10.42
CA HIS A 129 1.68 11.19 -10.61
C HIS A 129 1.09 11.93 -9.40
N PRO A 130 1.73 11.85 -8.21
CA PRO A 130 1.25 12.55 -7.02
C PRO A 130 1.29 14.06 -7.22
N LYS A 131 0.18 14.75 -6.98
CA LYS A 131 0.05 16.20 -7.15
C LYS A 131 0.35 16.94 -5.85
N SER A 132 -0.24 16.49 -4.74
CA SER A 132 -0.08 17.14 -3.43
C SER A 132 1.30 16.88 -2.83
N LYS A 133 1.76 17.82 -1.99
CA LYS A 133 3.01 17.67 -1.24
C LYS A 133 2.92 16.47 -0.28
N ALA A 134 1.78 16.31 0.38
CA ALA A 134 1.52 15.20 1.30
C ALA A 134 1.63 13.83 0.59
N ALA A 135 1.04 13.68 -0.61
CA ALA A 135 1.16 12.46 -1.40
C ALA A 135 2.62 12.12 -1.73
N LYS A 136 3.38 13.12 -2.21
CA LYS A 136 4.80 12.97 -2.53
C LYS A 136 5.61 12.52 -1.31
N GLU A 137 5.39 13.15 -0.15
CA GLU A 137 6.09 12.80 1.09
C GLU A 137 5.73 11.41 1.59
N LEU A 138 4.44 11.01 1.56
CA LEU A 138 4.00 9.69 2.00
C LEU A 138 4.57 8.59 1.11
N ILE A 139 4.54 8.77 -0.22
CA ILE A 139 5.06 7.80 -1.18
C ILE A 139 6.59 7.66 -1.04
N LEU A 140 7.31 8.76 -0.79
CA LEU A 140 8.75 8.73 -0.58
C LEU A 140 9.14 8.05 0.75
N ARG A 141 8.36 8.22 1.81
CA ARG A 141 8.63 7.59 3.12
C ARG A 141 8.48 6.08 3.12
N ASP A 142 7.52 5.56 2.37
CA ASP A 142 7.22 4.12 2.30
C ASP A 142 8.22 3.33 1.43
N GLN A 143 9.21 3.99 0.88
CA GLN A 143 10.20 3.33 0.04
C GLN A 143 11.09 2.40 0.89
N PRO A 144 11.19 1.09 0.59
CA PRO A 144 12.08 0.18 1.31
C PRO A 144 13.52 0.64 1.13
N GLY A 145 14.17 0.98 2.22
CA GLY A 145 15.51 1.57 2.29
C GLY A 145 15.58 2.82 3.15
N ASN A 146 14.44 3.44 3.49
CA ASN A 146 14.38 4.64 4.32
C ASN A 146 14.19 4.34 5.83
N ASN A 147 14.27 3.05 6.24
CA ASN A 147 14.09 2.63 7.64
C ASN A 147 15.31 2.90 8.55
N ASN A 148 16.35 3.58 8.04
CA ASN A 148 17.47 4.07 8.86
C ASN A 148 17.41 5.61 8.94
N ALA A 149 16.60 6.11 9.84
CA ALA A 149 16.45 7.54 10.12
C ALA A 149 17.77 8.35 10.32
N PRO A 150 18.89 7.80 10.84
CA PRO A 150 20.15 8.53 10.90
C PRO A 150 20.87 8.65 9.55
N LEU A 151 20.76 7.63 8.66
CA LEU A 151 21.39 7.68 7.33
C LEU A 151 20.57 8.49 6.31
N ALA A 152 19.24 8.48 6.43
CA ALA A 152 18.36 9.27 5.56
C ALA A 152 18.60 10.77 5.74
N ASN A 153 18.82 11.25 6.97
CA ASN A 153 19.17 12.65 7.23
C ASN A 153 20.57 13.01 6.71
N ALA A 154 21.56 12.13 6.86
CA ALA A 154 22.91 12.33 6.34
C ALA A 154 22.99 12.30 4.81
N VAL A 155 22.12 11.50 4.16
CA VAL A 155 21.98 11.47 2.70
C VAL A 155 21.19 12.71 2.23
N GLN A 156 20.18 13.15 2.98
CA GLN A 156 19.37 14.34 2.67
C GLN A 156 20.17 15.64 2.83
N GLU A 157 21.09 15.74 3.81
CA GLU A 157 21.99 16.89 3.97
C GLU A 157 23.09 16.96 2.90
N ARG A 158 23.58 15.84 2.37
CA ARG A 158 24.50 15.79 1.22
C ARG A 158 23.83 16.06 -0.13
N MET A 159 22.50 16.13 -0.16
CA MET A 159 21.68 16.19 -1.37
C MET A 159 21.14 17.59 -1.71
N GLN A 160 21.62 18.64 -1.09
CA GLN A 160 21.38 20.02 -1.50
C GLN A 160 22.27 20.36 -2.68
N GLY A 161 21.88 19.96 -3.89
CA GLY A 161 22.61 20.30 -5.13
C GLY A 161 22.34 19.35 -6.29
N ASP A 162 22.13 18.08 -6.04
CA ASP A 162 22.07 17.07 -7.10
C ASP A 162 20.63 16.82 -7.56
N LYS A 163 20.39 16.94 -8.86
CA LYS A 163 19.08 16.70 -9.46
C LYS A 163 18.80 15.21 -9.57
N LYS A 164 17.69 14.77 -9.02
CA LYS A 164 17.21 13.39 -9.09
C LYS A 164 16.01 13.30 -9.99
N ILE A 165 15.97 12.26 -10.79
CA ILE A 165 14.81 11.91 -11.59
C ILE A 165 14.27 10.56 -11.17
N ARG A 166 12.95 10.49 -11.02
CA ARG A 166 12.21 9.26 -10.79
C ARG A 166 11.60 8.81 -12.11
N ILE A 167 11.89 7.57 -12.49
CA ILE A 167 11.37 6.94 -13.70
C ILE A 167 10.44 5.82 -13.27
N VAL A 168 9.23 5.80 -13.84
CA VAL A 168 8.26 4.72 -13.65
C VAL A 168 8.10 4.03 -15.00
N PHE A 169 8.48 2.76 -15.06
CA PHE A 169 8.34 1.97 -16.28
C PHE A 169 6.93 1.38 -16.37
N SER A 170 6.22 1.70 -17.45
CA SER A 170 4.94 1.11 -17.80
C SER A 170 5.11 -0.17 -18.64
N GLU A 171 4.01 -0.86 -18.92
CA GLU A 171 3.93 -2.21 -19.50
C GLU A 171 4.89 -2.50 -20.69
N ASN A 172 5.17 -1.53 -21.54
CA ASN A 172 6.01 -1.71 -22.73
C ASN A 172 7.46 -1.28 -22.50
N SER A 173 7.72 -0.30 -21.66
CA SER A 173 9.06 0.27 -21.44
C SER A 173 9.91 -0.53 -20.46
N ALA A 174 9.32 -1.44 -19.66
CA ALA A 174 10.04 -2.27 -18.70
C ALA A 174 10.98 -3.31 -19.35
N PHE A 175 10.77 -3.61 -20.62
CA PHE A 175 11.61 -4.58 -21.39
C PHE A 175 12.65 -3.91 -22.29
N GLU A 176 12.59 -2.60 -22.48
CA GLU A 176 13.58 -1.87 -23.26
C GLU A 176 14.76 -1.43 -22.38
N PRO A 177 16.01 -1.50 -22.87
CA PRO A 177 17.17 -1.04 -22.12
C PRO A 177 17.31 0.49 -22.16
N VAL A 178 16.25 1.20 -21.71
CA VAL A 178 16.13 2.67 -21.78
C VAL A 178 17.34 3.37 -21.15
N ILE A 179 17.77 2.93 -19.96
CA ILE A 179 18.90 3.54 -19.26
C ILE A 179 20.23 3.26 -19.97
N ALA A 180 20.42 2.03 -20.49
CA ALA A 180 21.63 1.71 -21.22
C ALA A 180 21.72 2.53 -22.54
N ASN A 181 20.61 2.65 -23.26
CA ASN A 181 20.54 3.45 -24.47
C ASN A 181 20.78 4.93 -24.19
N MET A 182 20.22 5.46 -23.11
CA MET A 182 20.47 6.82 -22.63
C MET A 182 21.97 7.07 -22.37
N ILE A 183 22.63 6.16 -21.61
CA ILE A 183 24.08 6.29 -21.32
C ILE A 183 24.90 6.25 -22.59
N LEU A 184 24.54 5.39 -23.54
CA LEU A 184 25.24 5.29 -24.83
C LEU A 184 25.03 6.54 -25.70
N GLN A 185 23.83 7.10 -25.71
CA GLN A 185 23.48 8.28 -26.50
C GLN A 185 24.17 9.55 -25.97
N PHE A 186 24.07 9.78 -24.68
CA PHE A 186 24.63 11.00 -24.05
C PHE A 186 26.09 10.84 -23.59
N LYS A 187 26.65 9.62 -23.68
CA LYS A 187 28.02 9.27 -23.25
C LYS A 187 28.34 9.73 -21.82
N THR A 188 27.33 9.75 -20.96
CA THR A 188 27.44 10.23 -19.60
C THR A 188 26.97 9.17 -18.62
N PRO A 189 27.80 8.78 -17.65
CA PRO A 189 27.39 7.87 -16.59
C PRO A 189 26.35 8.53 -15.69
N VAL A 190 25.41 7.74 -15.17
CA VAL A 190 24.44 8.14 -14.16
C VAL A 190 24.50 7.20 -12.98
N ASN A 191 24.32 7.70 -11.78
CA ASN A 191 24.20 6.86 -10.60
C ASN A 191 22.75 6.35 -10.46
N ILE A 192 22.59 5.04 -10.33
CA ILE A 192 21.31 4.43 -9.97
C ILE A 192 21.22 4.43 -8.45
N LEU A 193 20.45 5.34 -7.90
CA LEU A 193 20.27 5.44 -6.46
C LEU A 193 19.31 4.36 -5.95
N ARG A 194 18.38 3.93 -6.83
CA ARG A 194 17.41 2.89 -6.54
C ARG A 194 16.89 2.26 -7.84
N ALA A 195 16.62 0.97 -7.79
CA ALA A 195 15.86 0.24 -8.80
C ALA A 195 14.97 -0.79 -8.12
N ASP A 196 13.67 -0.77 -8.40
CA ASP A 196 12.69 -1.73 -7.89
C ASP A 196 11.86 -2.22 -9.08
N THR A 197 11.80 -3.54 -9.27
CA THR A 197 11.01 -4.16 -10.32
C THR A 197 10.10 -5.21 -9.71
N LYS A 198 8.79 -5.10 -9.98
CA LYS A 198 7.79 -6.07 -9.50
C LYS A 198 6.99 -6.60 -10.66
N ASN A 199 6.65 -7.87 -10.61
CA ASN A 199 5.69 -8.46 -11.53
C ASN A 199 4.30 -8.38 -10.88
N VAL A 200 3.41 -7.57 -11.46
CA VAL A 200 2.04 -7.39 -10.99
C VAL A 200 1.10 -7.87 -12.09
N GLY A 201 0.41 -9.01 -11.85
CA GLY A 201 -0.55 -9.55 -12.81
C GLY A 201 0.06 -10.05 -14.13
N GLY A 202 1.36 -10.43 -14.14
CA GLY A 202 2.06 -10.85 -15.37
C GLY A 202 2.74 -9.70 -16.11
N VAL A 203 2.60 -8.48 -15.65
CA VAL A 203 3.21 -7.28 -16.22
C VAL A 203 4.36 -6.82 -15.34
N ALA A 204 5.54 -6.58 -15.94
CA ALA A 204 6.68 -6.01 -15.24
C ALA A 204 6.43 -4.50 -15.05
N LYS A 205 6.25 -4.08 -13.79
CA LYS A 205 6.25 -2.65 -13.41
C LYS A 205 7.54 -2.35 -12.66
N GLY A 206 8.22 -1.29 -13.01
CA GLY A 206 9.50 -0.90 -12.39
C GLY A 206 9.55 0.57 -12.04
N GLU A 207 10.29 0.86 -10.98
CA GLU A 207 10.61 2.23 -10.58
C GLU A 207 12.13 2.35 -10.41
N MET A 208 12.71 3.42 -10.92
CA MET A 208 14.13 3.70 -10.79
C MET A 208 14.34 5.16 -10.41
N ILE A 209 15.28 5.40 -9.50
CA ILE A 209 15.72 6.76 -9.14
C ILE A 209 17.16 6.90 -9.61
N LEU A 210 17.38 7.86 -10.50
CA LEU A 210 18.69 8.21 -11.01
C LEU A 210 19.14 9.55 -10.46
N GLU A 211 20.43 9.70 -10.27
CA GLU A 211 21.10 10.97 -10.05
C GLU A 211 21.66 11.47 -11.37
N LEU A 212 21.23 12.64 -11.81
CA LEU A 212 21.64 13.24 -13.07
C LEU A 212 22.96 14.00 -12.90
N PRO A 213 23.77 14.13 -13.99
CA PRO A 213 25.03 14.86 -13.97
C PRO A 213 24.80 16.35 -13.65
N GLU A 214 25.85 17.06 -13.20
CA GLU A 214 25.77 18.47 -12.80
C GLU A 214 25.51 19.45 -13.97
N ASP A 215 25.76 19.05 -15.21
CA ASP A 215 25.54 19.87 -16.39
C ASP A 215 24.04 20.05 -16.67
N ARG A 216 23.55 21.28 -16.51
CA ARG A 216 22.12 21.62 -16.68
C ARG A 216 21.57 21.39 -18.09
N HIS A 217 22.38 21.57 -19.12
CA HIS A 217 21.96 21.32 -20.51
C HIS A 217 21.73 19.83 -20.71
N LEU A 218 22.68 19.03 -20.26
CA LEU A 218 22.60 17.58 -20.35
C LEU A 218 21.45 17.01 -19.50
N GLN A 219 21.12 17.62 -18.36
CA GLN A 219 19.96 17.27 -17.55
C GLN A 219 18.64 17.41 -18.33
N VAL A 220 18.47 18.52 -19.04
CA VAL A 220 17.26 18.80 -19.84
C VAL A 220 17.15 17.78 -20.97
N ASP A 221 18.24 17.53 -21.69
CA ASP A 221 18.24 16.57 -22.81
C ASP A 221 17.92 15.14 -22.34
N ILE A 222 18.47 14.74 -21.20
CA ILE A 222 18.20 13.44 -20.58
C ILE A 222 16.72 13.35 -20.13
N GLU A 223 16.16 14.41 -19.55
CA GLU A 223 14.74 14.44 -19.14
C GLU A 223 13.81 14.33 -20.33
N GLU A 224 14.10 15.02 -21.42
CA GLU A 224 13.32 14.98 -22.65
C GLU A 224 13.35 13.55 -23.26
N TYR A 225 14.53 12.97 -23.35
CA TYR A 225 14.70 11.58 -23.80
C TYR A 225 13.92 10.59 -22.95
N LEU A 226 13.99 10.71 -21.63
CA LEU A 226 13.29 9.80 -20.72
C LEU A 226 11.76 9.95 -20.81
N LYS A 227 11.24 11.16 -20.99
CA LYS A 227 9.81 11.41 -21.20
C LYS A 227 9.26 10.79 -22.49
N GLU A 228 10.09 10.66 -23.52
CA GLU A 228 9.68 10.01 -24.77
C GLU A 228 9.64 8.48 -24.67
N LYS A 229 10.43 7.91 -23.74
CA LYS A 229 10.70 6.45 -23.67
C LYS A 229 10.03 5.76 -22.47
N THR A 230 9.45 6.50 -21.53
CA THR A 230 8.80 5.96 -20.32
C THR A 230 7.37 6.45 -20.20
#